data_9390784f35cf8bf7a9780a9e084a7e7d
#
_entry.id   9390784f35cf8bf7a9780a9e084a7e7d
#
_cell.length_a   1.000
_cell.length_b   1.000
_cell.length_c   1.000
_cell.angle_alpha   90.00
_cell.angle_beta   90.00
_cell.angle_gamma   90.00
#
_symmetry.space_group_name_H-M   'P 1'
#
loop_
_entity.id
_entity.type
_entity.pdbx_description
1 polymer ?
#
loop_
_entity_poly.entity_id
_entity_poly.type
_entity_poly.pdbx_seq_one_letter_code
_entity_poly.pdbx_strand_id
1 'polypeptide(L)'
;KTPRYHEHYALHNLNIDVKTGECVGIIGTNGAGKSTILKIITGVLNPTEGEVEINGRISALLELGAGFNMEYTGIENIYLNGTMIGFSREEIDKKMDDILAFADIGDFVYQPVKTYSSGMFVRLAFAVAINIEPEILIVDEALSVGDVFFQAKCYHKFEEFKKMGKTILFVSHDLGSVAKYCDRAILLNHGQKQAEGSPKEMIGLYKKLLVNQLDEQVRQTVNETITESVSDEQNYSIANGQMDNETTWKNRYEINPSLDEYGNGMAHIIDFAVRDEN
;
A
#
# COMPACT_ATOMS: atom_id res chain seq x y z
N LYS A 1 -12.47 4.31 -40.22
CA LYS A 1 -12.95 4.65 -38.86
C LYS A 1 -11.72 5.01 -38.07
N THR A 2 -11.55 6.27 -37.72
CA THR A 2 -10.51 6.75 -36.78
C THR A 2 -10.83 6.16 -35.41
N PRO A 3 -9.90 5.46 -34.77
CA PRO A 3 -10.12 4.96 -33.41
C PRO A 3 -10.36 6.17 -32.49
N ARG A 4 -11.43 6.13 -31.71
CA ARG A 4 -11.66 7.10 -30.64
C ARG A 4 -10.82 6.67 -29.44
N TYR A 5 -9.79 7.43 -29.12
CA TYR A 5 -9.00 7.25 -27.90
C TYR A 5 -9.64 8.11 -26.79
N HIS A 6 -9.78 7.52 -25.61
CA HIS A 6 -10.03 8.26 -24.39
C HIS A 6 -8.69 8.44 -23.69
N GLU A 7 -8.30 9.69 -23.49
CA GLU A 7 -7.11 10.00 -22.70
C GLU A 7 -7.42 9.71 -21.22
N HIS A 8 -6.52 8.95 -20.60
CA HIS A 8 -6.58 8.65 -19.18
C HIS A 8 -5.28 9.13 -18.52
N TYR A 9 -5.39 10.08 -17.62
CA TYR A 9 -4.27 10.60 -16.86
C TYR A 9 -4.09 9.79 -15.58
N ALA A 10 -3.02 8.99 -15.53
CA ALA A 10 -2.65 8.28 -14.32
C ALA A 10 -2.14 9.23 -13.22
N LEU A 11 -1.46 10.31 -13.64
CA LEU A 11 -1.06 11.44 -12.82
C LEU A 11 -1.35 12.73 -13.59
N HIS A 12 -1.81 13.75 -12.90
CA HIS A 12 -2.14 15.04 -13.50
C HIS A 12 -1.68 16.19 -12.62
N ASN A 13 -0.83 17.06 -13.18
CA ASN A 13 -0.35 18.28 -12.55
C ASN A 13 0.17 18.06 -11.12
N LEU A 14 1.09 17.10 -10.97
CA LEU A 14 1.62 16.66 -9.69
C LEU A 14 2.97 17.33 -9.42
N ASN A 15 3.06 18.13 -8.36
CA ASN A 15 4.30 18.70 -7.86
C ASN A 15 4.60 18.15 -6.47
N ILE A 16 5.74 17.47 -6.33
CA ILE A 16 6.23 16.92 -5.07
C ILE A 16 7.70 17.32 -4.92
N ASP A 17 8.03 17.83 -3.76
CA ASP A 17 9.39 18.08 -3.32
C ASP A 17 9.67 17.27 -2.06
N VAL A 18 10.81 16.57 -2.01
CA VAL A 18 11.25 15.76 -0.87
C VAL A 18 12.64 16.24 -0.46
N LYS A 19 12.76 16.68 0.76
CA LYS A 19 14.04 17.20 1.28
C LYS A 19 14.97 16.05 1.67
N THR A 20 16.26 16.27 1.52
CA THR A 20 17.27 15.31 1.98
C THR A 20 17.10 15.02 3.47
N GLY A 21 17.06 13.73 3.81
CA GLY A 21 16.87 13.26 5.19
C GLY A 21 15.42 13.23 5.67
N GLU A 22 14.45 13.62 4.82
CA GLU A 22 13.03 13.58 5.16
C GLU A 22 12.44 12.19 4.89
N CYS A 23 11.57 11.74 5.78
CA CYS A 23 10.72 10.57 5.55
C CYS A 23 9.31 11.03 5.15
N VAL A 24 8.96 10.87 3.87
CA VAL A 24 7.68 11.30 3.32
C VAL A 24 6.79 10.10 3.03
N GLY A 25 5.60 10.10 3.61
CA GLY A 25 4.55 9.11 3.34
C GLY A 25 3.71 9.50 2.13
N ILE A 26 3.40 8.55 1.25
CA ILE A 26 2.40 8.72 0.19
C ILE A 26 1.22 7.81 0.50
N ILE A 27 0.08 8.40 0.76
CA ILE A 27 -1.18 7.71 1.02
C ILE A 27 -2.22 8.07 -0.04
N GLY A 28 -3.18 7.18 -0.26
CA GLY A 28 -4.24 7.40 -1.24
C GLY A 28 -4.98 6.10 -1.55
N THR A 29 -6.14 6.22 -2.18
CA THR A 29 -6.99 5.10 -2.56
C THR A 29 -6.32 4.20 -3.62
N ASN A 30 -6.90 3.04 -3.88
CA ASN A 30 -6.49 2.22 -5.02
C ASN A 30 -6.74 3.00 -6.31
N GLY A 31 -5.77 2.96 -7.23
CA GLY A 31 -5.83 3.77 -8.45
C GLY A 31 -5.50 5.26 -8.28
N ALA A 32 -5.11 5.72 -7.10
CA ALA A 32 -4.73 7.13 -6.86
C ALA A 32 -3.44 7.58 -7.58
N GLY A 33 -2.69 6.65 -8.20
CA GLY A 33 -1.45 6.96 -8.91
C GLY A 33 -0.16 6.65 -8.12
N LYS A 34 -0.25 6.05 -6.92
CA LYS A 34 0.92 5.75 -6.07
C LYS A 34 1.99 4.94 -6.80
N SER A 35 1.63 3.82 -7.40
CA SER A 35 2.59 2.96 -8.13
C SER A 35 3.12 3.64 -9.39
N THR A 36 2.34 4.51 -10.04
CA THR A 36 2.78 5.27 -11.22
C THR A 36 3.86 6.27 -10.85
N ILE A 37 3.66 7.03 -9.77
CA ILE A 37 4.67 8.00 -9.31
C ILE A 37 5.96 7.30 -8.90
N LEU A 38 5.86 6.14 -8.23
CA LEU A 38 7.05 5.37 -7.86
C LEU A 38 7.82 4.88 -9.08
N LYS A 39 7.15 4.38 -10.11
CA LYS A 39 7.79 3.98 -11.38
C LYS A 39 8.45 5.15 -12.10
N ILE A 40 7.89 6.34 -11.99
CA ILE A 40 8.50 7.56 -12.55
C ILE A 40 9.74 7.94 -11.75
N ILE A 41 9.67 7.97 -10.43
CA ILE A 41 10.81 8.29 -9.56
C ILE A 41 11.94 7.27 -9.72
N THR A 42 11.63 5.98 -9.88
CA THR A 42 12.66 4.95 -10.09
C THR A 42 13.19 4.88 -11.53
N GLY A 43 12.68 5.72 -12.44
CA GLY A 43 13.11 5.74 -13.84
C GLY A 43 12.58 4.58 -14.69
N VAL A 44 11.68 3.74 -14.15
CA VAL A 44 11.02 2.65 -14.89
C VAL A 44 10.04 3.19 -15.92
N LEU A 45 9.43 4.34 -15.63
CA LEU A 45 8.48 5.02 -16.50
C LEU A 45 8.90 6.48 -16.69
N ASN A 46 8.96 6.94 -17.94
CA ASN A 46 9.14 8.36 -18.22
C ASN A 46 7.81 9.11 -18.08
N PRO A 47 7.79 10.31 -17.48
CA PRO A 47 6.60 11.14 -17.50
C PRO A 47 6.28 11.57 -18.95
N THR A 48 4.99 11.71 -19.27
CA THR A 48 4.55 12.22 -20.58
C THR A 48 4.88 13.70 -20.73
N GLU A 49 4.73 14.45 -19.65
CA GLU A 49 5.07 15.88 -19.55
C GLU A 49 5.66 16.14 -18.17
N GLY A 50 6.47 17.22 -18.07
CA GLY A 50 7.17 17.55 -16.84
C GLY A 50 8.54 16.87 -16.72
N GLU A 51 9.18 17.06 -15.58
CA GLU A 51 10.52 16.58 -15.29
C GLU A 51 10.62 16.02 -13.87
N VAL A 52 11.60 15.15 -13.67
CA VAL A 52 11.93 14.56 -12.37
C VAL A 52 13.41 14.77 -12.12
N GLU A 53 13.73 15.46 -11.04
CA GLU A 53 15.10 15.65 -10.58
C GLU A 53 15.37 14.78 -9.36
N ILE A 54 16.45 14.01 -9.37
CA ILE A 54 16.82 13.09 -8.31
C ILE A 54 18.30 13.26 -7.98
N ASN A 55 18.58 13.57 -6.72
CA ASN A 55 19.92 13.79 -6.23
C ASN A 55 20.32 12.65 -5.27
N GLY A 56 20.86 11.57 -5.81
CA GLY A 56 21.34 10.40 -5.06
C GLY A 56 20.92 9.06 -5.68
N ARG A 57 21.52 7.98 -5.17
CA ARG A 57 21.22 6.61 -5.59
C ARG A 57 19.93 6.13 -4.89
N ILE A 58 19.03 5.57 -5.67
CA ILE A 58 17.76 5.04 -5.19
C ILE A 58 17.87 3.53 -5.04
N SER A 59 17.43 3.01 -3.89
CA SER A 59 17.03 1.62 -3.74
C SER A 59 15.52 1.55 -3.49
N ALA A 60 14.82 0.77 -4.30
CA ALA A 60 13.37 0.62 -4.19
C ALA A 60 13.01 -0.81 -3.78
N LEU A 61 12.27 -0.93 -2.69
CA LEU A 61 11.73 -2.22 -2.23
C LEU A 61 10.45 -2.64 -2.97
N LEU A 62 10.04 -1.86 -3.98
CA LEU A 62 8.81 -2.05 -4.77
C LEU A 62 8.73 -3.39 -5.48
N GLU A 63 9.86 -3.83 -5.98
CA GLU A 63 10.00 -5.06 -6.75
C GLU A 63 11.16 -5.85 -6.15
N LEU A 64 10.95 -6.38 -4.94
CA LEU A 64 11.96 -7.20 -4.26
C LEU A 64 12.48 -8.29 -5.19
N GLY A 65 13.78 -8.22 -5.50
CA GLY A 65 14.42 -9.13 -6.45
C GLY A 65 14.23 -8.76 -7.92
N ALA A 66 13.67 -7.59 -8.25
CA ALA A 66 13.75 -7.08 -9.62
C ALA A 66 15.22 -6.97 -10.04
N GLY A 67 15.52 -7.53 -11.21
CA GLY A 67 16.91 -7.63 -11.69
C GLY A 67 17.70 -8.84 -11.16
N PHE A 68 17.14 -9.68 -10.29
CA PHE A 68 17.79 -10.94 -9.93
C PHE A 68 17.75 -11.90 -11.12
N ASN A 69 18.90 -12.54 -11.38
CA ASN A 69 18.99 -13.64 -12.33
C ASN A 69 18.84 -14.96 -11.57
N MET A 70 17.83 -15.73 -11.91
CA MET A 70 17.49 -16.98 -11.23
C MET A 70 18.58 -18.07 -11.40
N GLU A 71 19.39 -17.98 -12.45
CA GLU A 71 20.51 -18.93 -12.70
C GLU A 71 21.78 -18.55 -11.92
N TYR A 72 21.86 -17.33 -11.42
CA TYR A 72 23.00 -16.85 -10.63
C TYR A 72 22.84 -17.24 -9.17
N THR A 73 23.96 -17.39 -8.49
CA THR A 73 24.02 -17.57 -7.02
C THR A 73 23.54 -16.32 -6.30
N GLY A 74 23.27 -16.45 -5.00
CA GLY A 74 22.96 -15.31 -4.16
C GLY A 74 24.05 -14.24 -4.19
N ILE A 75 25.32 -14.66 -4.09
CA ILE A 75 26.48 -13.75 -4.17
C ILE A 75 26.51 -12.99 -5.49
N GLU A 76 26.35 -13.68 -6.61
CA GLU A 76 26.34 -13.02 -7.93
C GLU A 76 25.18 -12.04 -8.07
N ASN A 77 24.01 -12.36 -7.51
CA ASN A 77 22.87 -11.47 -7.50
C ASN A 77 23.06 -10.24 -6.58
N ILE A 78 23.79 -10.37 -5.46
CA ILE A 78 24.17 -9.24 -4.62
C ILE A 78 25.00 -8.24 -5.46
N TYR A 79 26.01 -8.71 -6.17
CA TYR A 79 26.81 -7.84 -7.04
C TYR A 79 26.02 -7.26 -8.21
N LEU A 80 25.21 -8.09 -8.86
CA LEU A 80 24.38 -7.65 -9.98
C LEU A 80 23.45 -6.50 -9.56
N ASN A 81 22.68 -6.72 -8.50
CA ASN A 81 21.71 -5.73 -8.01
C ASN A 81 22.40 -4.46 -7.46
N GLY A 82 23.48 -4.63 -6.67
CA GLY A 82 24.25 -3.50 -6.17
C GLY A 82 24.81 -2.61 -7.29
N THR A 83 25.34 -3.24 -8.36
CA THR A 83 25.84 -2.52 -9.53
C THR A 83 24.72 -1.82 -10.29
N MET A 84 23.54 -2.43 -10.40
CA MET A 84 22.37 -1.78 -11.03
C MET A 84 21.90 -0.52 -10.27
N ILE A 85 22.05 -0.51 -8.94
CA ILE A 85 21.76 0.68 -8.10
C ILE A 85 22.86 1.75 -8.26
N GLY A 86 24.03 1.39 -8.82
CA GLY A 86 25.13 2.32 -9.07
C GLY A 86 26.28 2.23 -8.04
N PHE A 87 26.36 1.13 -7.29
CA PHE A 87 27.49 0.88 -6.38
C PHE A 87 28.65 0.17 -7.09
N SER A 88 29.88 0.55 -6.76
CA SER A 88 31.07 -0.16 -7.22
C SER A 88 31.22 -1.50 -6.50
N ARG A 89 32.03 -2.40 -7.09
CA ARG A 89 32.31 -3.70 -6.47
C ARG A 89 32.93 -3.55 -5.08
N GLU A 90 33.86 -2.59 -4.91
CA GLU A 90 34.51 -2.31 -3.65
C GLU A 90 33.55 -1.78 -2.57
N GLU A 91 32.53 -1.02 -2.98
CA GLU A 91 31.47 -0.56 -2.07
C GLU A 91 30.59 -1.75 -1.63
N ILE A 92 30.25 -2.65 -2.56
CA ILE A 92 29.47 -3.87 -2.28
C ILE A 92 30.26 -4.81 -1.38
N ASP A 93 31.57 -5.03 -1.64
CA ASP A 93 32.43 -5.88 -0.82
C ASP A 93 32.43 -5.43 0.64
N LYS A 94 32.46 -4.13 0.91
CA LYS A 94 32.40 -3.57 2.28
C LYS A 94 31.08 -3.85 3.00
N LYS A 95 30.02 -4.11 2.27
CA LYS A 95 28.67 -4.37 2.81
C LYS A 95 28.29 -5.85 2.77
N MET A 96 29.13 -6.68 2.19
CA MET A 96 28.84 -8.09 1.97
C MET A 96 28.47 -8.82 3.27
N ASP A 97 29.27 -8.67 4.30
CA ASP A 97 29.04 -9.32 5.59
C ASP A 97 27.72 -8.89 6.23
N ASP A 98 27.38 -7.58 6.15
CA ASP A 98 26.12 -7.05 6.64
C ASP A 98 24.92 -7.59 5.87
N ILE A 99 25.05 -7.69 4.53
CA ILE A 99 24.01 -8.25 3.65
C ILE A 99 23.78 -9.73 4.02
N LEU A 100 24.83 -10.51 4.12
CA LEU A 100 24.75 -11.95 4.44
C LEU A 100 24.17 -12.20 5.83
N ALA A 101 24.63 -11.45 6.83
CA ALA A 101 24.11 -11.53 8.21
C ALA A 101 22.63 -11.12 8.30
N PHE A 102 22.22 -10.14 7.51
CA PHE A 102 20.81 -9.70 7.48
C PHE A 102 19.92 -10.73 6.79
N ALA A 103 20.34 -11.26 5.63
CA ALA A 103 19.58 -12.24 4.85
C ALA A 103 19.38 -13.54 5.63
N ASP A 104 20.42 -13.99 6.39
CA ASP A 104 20.37 -15.15 7.26
C ASP A 104 19.83 -16.40 6.53
N ILE A 105 20.45 -16.70 5.36
CA ILE A 105 20.11 -17.86 4.53
C ILE A 105 21.23 -18.92 4.49
N GLY A 106 22.31 -18.71 5.25
CA GLY A 106 23.43 -19.62 5.35
C GLY A 106 24.09 -19.92 4.01
N ASP A 107 24.56 -21.17 3.84
CA ASP A 107 25.29 -21.61 2.64
C ASP A 107 24.46 -21.61 1.35
N PHE A 108 23.14 -21.42 1.45
CA PHE A 108 22.31 -21.26 0.25
C PHE A 108 22.72 -20.07 -0.59
N VAL A 109 23.40 -19.08 -0.01
CA VAL A 109 23.88 -17.92 -0.76
C VAL A 109 24.82 -18.30 -1.92
N TYR A 110 25.49 -19.45 -1.83
CA TYR A 110 26.37 -20.01 -2.87
C TYR A 110 25.63 -20.86 -3.91
N GLN A 111 24.32 -21.08 -3.73
CA GLN A 111 23.48 -21.84 -4.66
C GLN A 111 22.72 -20.90 -5.61
N PRO A 112 22.35 -21.37 -6.82
CA PRO A 112 21.52 -20.60 -7.72
C PRO A 112 20.18 -20.21 -7.07
N VAL A 113 19.75 -18.95 -7.28
CA VAL A 113 18.53 -18.39 -6.66
C VAL A 113 17.27 -19.17 -7.03
N LYS A 114 17.23 -19.84 -8.18
CA LYS A 114 16.12 -20.74 -8.56
C LYS A 114 15.85 -21.87 -7.57
N THR A 115 16.82 -22.22 -6.72
CA THR A 115 16.69 -23.26 -5.69
C THR A 115 16.15 -22.73 -4.37
N TYR A 116 15.97 -21.41 -4.25
CA TYR A 116 15.52 -20.78 -3.01
C TYR A 116 14.03 -21.00 -2.76
N SER A 117 13.67 -21.08 -1.48
CA SER A 117 12.29 -20.88 -1.08
C SER A 117 11.90 -19.40 -1.32
N SER A 118 10.60 -19.13 -1.41
CA SER A 118 10.11 -17.75 -1.54
C SER A 118 10.60 -16.85 -0.39
N GLY A 119 10.65 -17.40 0.83
CA GLY A 119 11.17 -16.69 1.99
C GLY A 119 12.65 -16.35 1.88
N MET A 120 13.49 -17.27 1.43
CA MET A 120 14.93 -17.03 1.21
C MET A 120 15.18 -15.98 0.13
N PHE A 121 14.42 -16.06 -0.97
CA PHE A 121 14.45 -15.07 -2.04
C PHE A 121 14.19 -13.66 -1.53
N VAL A 122 13.09 -13.50 -0.82
CA VAL A 122 12.67 -12.22 -0.25
C VAL A 122 13.68 -11.71 0.76
N ARG A 123 14.20 -12.56 1.65
CA ARG A 123 15.22 -12.20 2.63
C ARG A 123 16.48 -11.67 1.97
N LEU A 124 16.99 -12.34 0.92
CA LEU A 124 18.17 -11.89 0.20
C LEU A 124 17.91 -10.58 -0.54
N ALA A 125 16.81 -10.47 -1.28
CA ALA A 125 16.48 -9.27 -2.03
C ALA A 125 16.33 -8.04 -1.13
N PHE A 126 15.67 -8.23 0.02
CA PHE A 126 15.54 -7.17 1.02
C PHE A 126 16.89 -6.81 1.67
N ALA A 127 17.71 -7.83 2.00
CA ALA A 127 19.02 -7.62 2.58
C ALA A 127 19.92 -6.76 1.68
N VAL A 128 19.92 -7.04 0.38
CA VAL A 128 20.67 -6.24 -0.60
C VAL A 128 20.15 -4.81 -0.61
N ALA A 129 18.85 -4.63 -0.84
CA ALA A 129 18.25 -3.31 -1.02
C ALA A 129 18.47 -2.37 0.18
N ILE A 130 18.46 -2.93 1.40
CA ILE A 130 18.56 -2.11 2.62
C ILE A 130 20.00 -1.97 3.14
N ASN A 131 20.87 -2.98 3.04
CA ASN A 131 22.22 -2.90 3.60
C ASN A 131 23.24 -2.25 2.67
N ILE A 132 22.92 -2.05 1.39
CA ILE A 132 23.78 -1.31 0.47
C ILE A 132 23.81 0.21 0.79
N GLU A 133 22.92 0.67 1.66
CA GLU A 133 22.82 2.03 2.18
C GLU A 133 22.70 3.13 1.11
N PRO A 134 21.68 3.08 0.26
CA PRO A 134 21.42 4.13 -0.72
C PRO A 134 21.18 5.49 -0.04
N GLU A 135 21.27 6.58 -0.81
CA GLU A 135 20.91 7.92 -0.35
C GLU A 135 19.39 8.08 -0.20
N ILE A 136 18.63 7.39 -1.08
CA ILE A 136 17.16 7.44 -1.12
C ILE A 136 16.61 6.00 -1.06
N LEU A 137 15.81 5.73 -0.05
CA LEU A 137 15.11 4.45 0.10
C LEU A 137 13.63 4.62 -0.24
N ILE A 138 13.13 3.83 -1.17
CA ILE A 138 11.70 3.76 -1.48
C ILE A 138 11.14 2.47 -0.87
N VAL A 139 10.16 2.62 0.00
CA VAL A 139 9.49 1.52 0.70
C VAL A 139 8.03 1.47 0.26
N ASP A 140 7.61 0.33 -0.31
CA ASP A 140 6.22 0.07 -0.66
C ASP A 140 5.82 -1.24 0.00
N GLU A 141 4.84 -1.23 0.88
CA GLU A 141 4.24 -2.38 1.57
C GLU A 141 5.18 -3.55 1.93
N ALA A 142 6.42 -3.50 1.44
CA ALA A 142 7.43 -4.56 1.52
C ALA A 142 7.92 -4.84 2.96
N LEU A 143 7.65 -3.95 3.93
CA LEU A 143 8.04 -4.18 5.33
C LEU A 143 7.21 -5.28 6.00
N SER A 144 6.11 -5.70 5.40
CA SER A 144 5.23 -6.77 5.90
C SER A 144 5.60 -8.16 5.38
N VAL A 145 6.76 -8.30 4.73
CA VAL A 145 7.21 -9.54 4.09
C VAL A 145 8.05 -10.39 5.04
N GLY A 146 7.95 -11.72 4.92
CA GLY A 146 8.69 -12.66 5.75
C GLY A 146 8.00 -12.99 7.08
N ASP A 147 8.73 -13.64 7.96
CA ASP A 147 8.26 -13.96 9.31
C ASP A 147 8.38 -12.77 10.26
N VAL A 148 7.77 -12.88 11.44
CA VAL A 148 7.73 -11.81 12.44
C VAL A 148 9.14 -11.33 12.87
N PHE A 149 10.11 -12.26 12.94
CA PHE A 149 11.50 -11.91 13.31
C PHE A 149 12.18 -11.12 12.20
N PHE A 150 11.98 -11.52 10.95
CA PHE A 150 12.52 -10.81 9.81
C PHE A 150 11.89 -9.41 9.67
N GLN A 151 10.57 -9.31 9.86
CA GLN A 151 9.88 -8.02 9.89
C GLN A 151 10.46 -7.09 10.98
N ALA A 152 10.72 -7.61 12.18
CA ALA A 152 11.35 -6.83 13.24
C ALA A 152 12.75 -6.31 12.85
N LYS A 153 13.58 -7.14 12.18
CA LYS A 153 14.88 -6.71 11.62
C LYS A 153 14.69 -5.59 10.58
N CYS A 154 13.68 -5.71 9.70
CA CYS A 154 13.40 -4.70 8.68
C CYS A 154 13.01 -3.36 9.31
N TYR A 155 12.11 -3.35 10.28
CA TYR A 155 11.72 -2.13 10.99
C TYR A 155 12.86 -1.49 11.76
N HIS A 156 13.72 -2.31 12.41
CA HIS A 156 14.90 -1.81 13.10
C HIS A 156 15.86 -1.12 12.12
N LYS A 157 16.13 -1.74 10.99
CA LYS A 157 17.01 -1.18 9.95
C LYS A 157 16.43 0.09 9.34
N PHE A 158 15.11 0.15 9.18
CA PHE A 158 14.40 1.35 8.74
C PHE A 158 14.60 2.53 9.74
N GLU A 159 14.49 2.25 11.05
CA GLU A 159 14.77 3.27 12.09
C GLU A 159 16.23 3.73 12.07
N GLU A 160 17.19 2.83 11.81
CA GLU A 160 18.60 3.19 11.63
C GLU A 160 18.77 4.14 10.44
N PHE A 161 18.14 3.86 9.29
CA PHE A 161 18.16 4.72 8.12
C PHE A 161 17.67 6.13 8.43
N LYS A 162 16.54 6.21 9.14
CA LYS A 162 16.00 7.48 9.58
C LYS A 162 16.96 8.24 10.51
N LYS A 163 17.60 7.55 11.46
CA LYS A 163 18.61 8.15 12.35
C LYS A 163 19.85 8.62 11.60
N MET A 164 20.25 7.94 10.52
CA MET A 164 21.35 8.35 9.65
C MET A 164 21.00 9.52 8.73
N GLY A 165 19.78 10.04 8.78
CA GLY A 165 19.33 11.14 7.93
C GLY A 165 19.20 10.76 6.45
N LYS A 166 18.92 9.49 6.15
CA LYS A 166 18.63 9.05 4.77
C LYS A 166 17.24 9.51 4.35
N THR A 167 17.09 9.82 3.08
CA THR A 167 15.79 10.20 2.51
C THR A 167 14.95 8.96 2.30
N ILE A 168 13.70 8.99 2.75
CA ILE A 168 12.81 7.83 2.66
C ILE A 168 11.47 8.25 2.05
N LEU A 169 11.07 7.55 0.99
CA LEU A 169 9.75 7.65 0.42
C LEU A 169 8.94 6.41 0.81
N PHE A 170 7.96 6.59 1.65
CA PHE A 170 7.19 5.51 2.26
C PHE A 170 5.79 5.44 1.67
N VAL A 171 5.52 4.41 0.87
CA VAL A 171 4.18 4.18 0.32
C VAL A 171 3.56 3.00 1.03
N SER A 172 2.44 3.20 1.70
CA SER A 172 1.81 2.13 2.46
C SER A 172 0.32 2.36 2.62
N HIS A 173 -0.42 1.27 2.65
CA HIS A 173 -1.80 1.25 3.11
C HIS A 173 -1.91 1.15 4.65
N ASP A 174 -0.82 0.79 5.32
CA ASP A 174 -0.76 0.82 6.78
C ASP A 174 -0.55 2.25 7.29
N LEU A 175 -1.66 2.88 7.62
CA LEU A 175 -1.69 4.24 8.17
C LEU A 175 -0.98 4.36 9.53
N GLY A 176 -0.88 3.25 10.27
CA GLY A 176 -0.15 3.21 11.54
C GLY A 176 1.35 3.41 11.33
N SER A 177 1.93 2.70 10.36
CA SER A 177 3.34 2.88 9.98
C SER A 177 3.62 4.28 9.44
N VAL A 178 2.73 4.83 8.59
CA VAL A 178 2.86 6.21 8.12
C VAL A 178 2.86 7.20 9.28
N ALA A 179 1.92 7.05 10.23
CA ALA A 179 1.84 7.92 11.41
C ALA A 179 3.07 7.82 12.32
N LYS A 180 3.69 6.64 12.40
CA LYS A 180 4.84 6.37 13.27
C LYS A 180 6.16 6.85 12.67
N TYR A 181 6.36 6.64 11.38
CA TYR A 181 7.68 6.78 10.76
C TYR A 181 7.85 8.03 9.90
N CYS A 182 6.78 8.55 9.30
CA CYS A 182 6.88 9.67 8.37
C CYS A 182 6.89 11.02 9.11
N ASP A 183 7.68 11.95 8.59
CA ASP A 183 7.73 13.33 9.08
C ASP A 183 6.62 14.17 8.45
N ARG A 184 6.27 13.85 7.18
CA ARG A 184 5.21 14.46 6.39
C ARG A 184 4.50 13.38 5.58
N ALA A 185 3.25 13.62 5.22
CA ALA A 185 2.52 12.75 4.30
C ALA A 185 1.88 13.55 3.18
N ILE A 186 1.74 12.91 2.02
CA ILE A 186 1.09 13.41 0.83
C ILE A 186 -0.13 12.54 0.55
N LEU A 187 -1.29 13.17 0.42
CA LEU A 187 -2.54 12.50 0.07
C LEU A 187 -2.76 12.61 -1.44
N LEU A 188 -2.76 11.45 -2.10
CA LEU A 188 -3.10 11.32 -3.53
C LEU A 188 -4.53 10.81 -3.71
N ASN A 189 -5.22 11.34 -4.70
CA ASN A 189 -6.50 10.82 -5.15
C ASN A 189 -6.68 11.11 -6.65
N HIS A 190 -7.11 10.10 -7.41
CA HIS A 190 -7.31 10.21 -8.86
C HIS A 190 -6.16 10.91 -9.61
N GLY A 191 -4.92 10.51 -9.32
CA GLY A 191 -3.72 11.03 -9.98
C GLY A 191 -3.31 12.47 -9.58
N GLN A 192 -3.93 13.05 -8.56
CA GLN A 192 -3.67 14.41 -8.10
C GLN A 192 -3.28 14.45 -6.63
N LYS A 193 -2.42 15.42 -6.27
CA LYS A 193 -2.14 15.74 -4.88
C LYS A 193 -3.30 16.53 -4.30
N GLN A 194 -4.01 15.95 -3.35
CA GLN A 194 -5.12 16.59 -2.67
C GLN A 194 -4.65 17.51 -1.54
N ALA A 195 -3.66 17.03 -0.79
CA ALA A 195 -3.08 17.76 0.33
C ALA A 195 -1.71 17.18 0.70
N GLU A 196 -0.94 17.96 1.44
CA GLU A 196 0.27 17.51 2.12
C GLU A 196 0.37 18.18 3.50
N GLY A 197 0.96 17.50 4.46
CA GLY A 197 1.07 18.01 5.82
C GLY A 197 1.48 16.94 6.81
N SER A 198 1.15 17.12 8.08
CA SER A 198 1.46 16.12 9.10
C SER A 198 0.77 14.78 8.81
N PRO A 199 1.39 13.64 9.13
CA PRO A 199 0.79 12.32 8.90
C PRO A 199 -0.61 12.20 9.51
N LYS A 200 -0.80 12.73 10.72
CA LYS A 200 -2.07 12.67 11.44
C LYS A 200 -3.20 13.41 10.69
N GLU A 201 -2.91 14.60 10.16
CA GLU A 201 -3.88 15.39 9.40
C GLU A 201 -4.22 14.69 8.07
N MET A 202 -3.21 14.20 7.36
CA MET A 202 -3.40 13.53 6.07
C MET A 202 -4.16 12.23 6.21
N ILE A 203 -3.92 11.46 7.27
CA ILE A 203 -4.70 10.27 7.60
C ILE A 203 -6.15 10.62 7.92
N GLY A 204 -6.37 11.72 8.63
CA GLY A 204 -7.73 12.23 8.90
C GLY A 204 -8.48 12.58 7.61
N LEU A 205 -7.84 13.29 6.68
CA LEU A 205 -8.39 13.62 5.37
C LEU A 205 -8.65 12.38 4.52
N TYR A 206 -7.71 11.43 4.51
CA TYR A 206 -7.88 10.16 3.79
C TYR A 206 -9.10 9.37 4.26
N LYS A 207 -9.31 9.27 5.59
CA LYS A 207 -10.50 8.60 6.13
C LYS A 207 -11.80 9.28 5.72
N LYS A 208 -11.85 10.62 5.73
CA LYS A 208 -13.01 11.38 5.25
C LYS A 208 -13.28 11.13 3.76
N LEU A 209 -12.22 11.08 2.94
CA LEU A 209 -12.33 10.80 1.51
C LEU A 209 -12.91 9.40 1.25
N LEU A 210 -12.49 8.38 2.02
CA LEU A 210 -13.04 7.04 1.91
C LEU A 210 -14.53 6.97 2.26
N VAL A 211 -14.96 7.66 3.31
CA VAL A 211 -16.38 7.72 3.70
C VAL A 211 -17.21 8.36 2.59
N ASN A 212 -16.76 9.48 2.03
CA ASN A 212 -17.46 10.16 0.94
C ASN A 212 -17.57 9.28 -0.32
N GLN A 213 -16.52 8.54 -0.66
CA GLN A 213 -16.55 7.61 -1.80
C GLN A 213 -17.52 6.45 -1.58
N LEU A 214 -17.63 5.93 -0.36
CA LEU A 214 -18.61 4.90 0.00
C LEU A 214 -20.03 5.43 -0.14
N ASP A 215 -20.30 6.64 0.34
CA ASP A 215 -21.62 7.27 0.22
C ASP A 215 -22.03 7.50 -1.25
N GLU A 216 -21.07 7.90 -2.10
CA GLU A 216 -21.31 8.05 -3.54
C GLU A 216 -21.58 6.71 -4.23
N GLN A 217 -20.82 5.67 -3.90
CA GLN A 217 -21.03 4.33 -4.46
C GLN A 217 -22.39 3.76 -4.06
N VAL A 218 -22.79 3.92 -2.80
CA VAL A 218 -24.11 3.50 -2.33
C VAL A 218 -25.22 4.25 -3.08
N ARG A 219 -25.09 5.57 -3.27
CA ARG A 219 -26.05 6.36 -4.03
C ARG A 219 -26.15 5.95 -5.50
N GLN A 220 -25.01 5.62 -6.15
CA GLN A 220 -24.99 5.15 -7.53
C GLN A 220 -25.68 3.79 -7.65
N THR A 221 -25.38 2.85 -6.77
CA THR A 221 -26.01 1.52 -6.76
C THR A 221 -27.53 1.64 -6.56
N VAL A 222 -27.97 2.50 -5.65
CA VAL A 222 -29.40 2.75 -5.42
C VAL A 222 -30.07 3.36 -6.65
N ASN A 223 -29.41 4.32 -7.32
CA ASN A 223 -29.94 4.95 -8.54
C ASN A 223 -29.97 3.97 -9.72
N GLU A 224 -28.98 3.11 -9.89
CA GLU A 224 -28.97 2.06 -10.93
C GLU A 224 -30.09 1.05 -10.69
N THR A 225 -30.29 0.62 -9.44
CA THR A 225 -31.39 -0.28 -9.07
C THR A 225 -32.76 0.35 -9.32
N ILE A 226 -32.92 1.66 -9.09
CA ILE A 226 -34.15 2.39 -9.38
C ILE A 226 -34.38 2.53 -10.89
N THR A 227 -33.29 2.73 -11.69
CA THR A 227 -33.42 2.89 -13.14
C THR A 227 -33.73 1.57 -13.85
N GLU A 228 -33.22 0.45 -13.36
CA GLU A 228 -33.58 -0.89 -13.87
C GLU A 228 -35.01 -1.30 -13.49
N SER A 229 -35.53 -0.84 -12.34
CA SER A 229 -36.90 -1.14 -11.91
C SER A 229 -37.98 -0.28 -12.58
N VAL A 230 -37.62 0.76 -13.34
CA VAL A 230 -38.58 1.61 -14.08
C VAL A 230 -38.91 1.04 -15.47
N SER A 231 -38.22 -0.01 -15.95
CA SER A 231 -38.54 -0.68 -17.23
C SER A 231 -39.61 -1.78 -17.15
N ASP A 232 -40.03 -2.17 -15.94
CA ASP A 232 -41.13 -3.12 -15.75
C ASP A 232 -42.26 -2.44 -14.97
N GLU A 233 -43.19 -1.80 -15.72
CA GLU A 233 -44.47 -1.36 -15.19
C GLU A 233 -45.31 -2.57 -14.74
N GLN A 234 -45.20 -2.91 -13.47
CA GLN A 234 -46.32 -3.52 -12.73
C GLN A 234 -46.32 -3.03 -11.27
N ASN A 235 -47.38 -2.33 -10.97
CA ASN A 235 -47.85 -1.85 -9.67
C ASN A 235 -47.30 -2.59 -8.45
N TYR A 236 -46.35 -1.99 -7.75
CA TYR A 236 -46.23 -2.16 -6.31
C TYR A 236 -46.37 -0.78 -5.64
N SER A 237 -47.59 -0.54 -5.12
CA SER A 237 -47.84 0.55 -4.18
C SER A 237 -46.93 0.33 -2.98
N ILE A 238 -45.98 1.26 -2.79
CA ILE A 238 -45.26 1.39 -1.52
C ILE A 238 -46.29 1.84 -0.51
N ALA A 239 -46.91 0.87 0.17
CA ALA A 239 -47.66 1.14 1.39
C ALA A 239 -46.64 1.65 2.43
N ASN A 240 -46.90 2.80 3.02
CA ASN A 240 -46.27 3.28 4.23
C ASN A 240 -46.34 2.15 5.26
N GLY A 241 -45.26 1.35 5.37
CA GLY A 241 -45.23 0.15 6.17
C GLY A 241 -44.99 0.50 7.62
N GLN A 242 -46.03 0.44 8.41
CA GLN A 242 -45.93 -0.08 9.75
C GLN A 242 -45.53 -1.57 9.58
N MET A 243 -44.28 -1.93 9.90
CA MET A 243 -43.86 -3.33 10.01
C MET A 243 -44.67 -3.94 11.16
N ASP A 244 -45.48 -4.92 10.82
CA ASP A 244 -46.23 -5.72 11.81
C ASP A 244 -45.22 -6.38 12.75
N ASN A 245 -45.40 -6.19 14.04
CA ASN A 245 -44.58 -6.76 15.11
C ASN A 245 -44.49 -8.30 15.09
N GLU A 246 -45.34 -8.96 14.29
CA GLU A 246 -45.40 -10.44 14.18
C GLU A 246 -44.37 -11.03 13.22
N THR A 247 -43.70 -10.20 12.39
CA THR A 247 -42.74 -10.67 11.36
C THR A 247 -41.28 -10.59 11.78
N THR A 248 -40.98 -9.96 12.89
CA THR A 248 -39.60 -9.80 13.36
C THR A 248 -39.07 -11.07 14.01
N TRP A 249 -37.84 -11.46 13.70
CA TRP A 249 -37.15 -12.61 14.29
C TRP A 249 -37.04 -12.49 15.82
N LYS A 250 -36.94 -11.26 16.34
CA LYS A 250 -36.84 -10.94 17.77
C LYS A 250 -38.00 -11.54 18.58
N ASN A 251 -39.20 -11.68 18.00
CA ASN A 251 -40.38 -12.24 18.65
C ASN A 251 -40.49 -13.77 18.54
N ARG A 252 -39.58 -14.42 17.79
CA ARG A 252 -39.58 -15.87 17.58
C ARG A 252 -38.60 -16.63 18.46
N TYR A 253 -37.64 -15.92 19.07
CA TYR A 253 -36.59 -16.53 19.86
C TYR A 253 -36.44 -15.82 21.20
N GLU A 254 -36.02 -16.56 22.23
CA GLU A 254 -35.71 -16.02 23.55
C GLU A 254 -34.50 -15.07 23.45
N ILE A 255 -34.65 -13.83 23.89
CA ILE A 255 -33.57 -12.87 23.93
C ILE A 255 -32.65 -13.21 25.11
N ASN A 256 -31.33 -13.29 24.83
CA ASN A 256 -30.35 -13.47 25.90
C ASN A 256 -30.41 -12.27 26.86
N PRO A 257 -30.72 -12.50 28.17
CA PRO A 257 -30.85 -11.43 29.16
C PRO A 257 -29.57 -10.66 29.45
N SER A 258 -28.40 -11.13 28.92
CA SER A 258 -27.10 -10.47 29.01
C SER A 258 -26.76 -9.66 27.78
N LEU A 259 -27.74 -9.35 26.91
CA LEU A 259 -27.49 -8.54 25.70
C LEU A 259 -27.32 -7.08 26.11
N ASP A 260 -26.12 -6.56 25.92
CA ASP A 260 -25.81 -5.15 26.10
C ASP A 260 -26.16 -4.36 24.82
N GLU A 261 -27.00 -3.35 24.91
CA GLU A 261 -27.28 -2.43 23.80
C GLU A 261 -26.22 -1.32 23.78
N TYR A 262 -25.40 -1.28 22.70
CA TYR A 262 -24.40 -0.24 22.45
C TYR A 262 -24.86 0.68 21.33
N GLY A 263 -24.75 1.99 21.54
CA GLY A 263 -24.96 2.99 20.50
C GLY A 263 -25.51 4.31 21.03
N ASN A 264 -25.52 5.30 20.15
CA ASN A 264 -26.07 6.65 20.45
C ASN A 264 -27.56 6.79 20.07
N GLY A 265 -28.25 5.70 19.73
CA GLY A 265 -29.65 5.71 19.35
C GLY A 265 -29.98 6.25 17.96
N MET A 266 -28.98 6.58 17.13
CA MET A 266 -29.23 7.09 15.78
C MET A 266 -29.60 6.01 14.76
N ALA A 267 -29.27 4.75 15.04
CA ALA A 267 -29.67 3.60 14.23
C ALA A 267 -29.92 2.39 15.12
N HIS A 268 -31.00 1.65 14.82
CA HIS A 268 -31.36 0.42 15.52
C HIS A 268 -31.36 -0.75 14.54
N ILE A 269 -30.75 -1.87 14.94
CA ILE A 269 -30.91 -3.14 14.23
C ILE A 269 -32.31 -3.67 14.62
N ILE A 270 -33.21 -3.69 13.64
CA ILE A 270 -34.61 -4.07 13.85
C ILE A 270 -34.71 -5.60 13.97
N ASP A 271 -33.95 -6.33 13.16
CA ASP A 271 -33.97 -7.78 13.15
C ASP A 271 -32.70 -8.39 12.56
N PHE A 272 -32.25 -9.53 13.09
CA PHE A 272 -31.19 -10.35 12.51
C PHE A 272 -31.32 -11.82 12.99
N ALA A 273 -30.81 -12.74 12.20
CA ALA A 273 -30.71 -14.14 12.59
C ALA A 273 -29.40 -14.77 12.09
N VAL A 274 -28.75 -15.55 12.94
CA VAL A 274 -27.63 -16.41 12.58
C VAL A 274 -28.18 -17.82 12.39
N ARG A 275 -27.91 -18.46 11.26
CA ARG A 275 -28.32 -19.83 10.97
C ARG A 275 -27.08 -20.69 10.81
N ASP A 276 -27.04 -21.82 11.46
CA ASP A 276 -26.08 -22.87 11.12
C ASP A 276 -26.58 -23.59 9.86
N GLU A 277 -25.69 -23.77 8.91
CA GLU A 277 -25.90 -24.63 7.75
C GLU A 277 -25.74 -26.11 8.19
N ASN A 278 -26.78 -26.71 8.79
CA ASN A 278 -26.93 -28.14 8.96
C ASN A 278 -28.22 -28.59 8.31
#